data_78c84d655a2f4cc80ae0f82639260046
#
_entry.id   78c84d655a2f4cc80ae0f82639260046
#
_cell.length_a   1.000
_cell.length_b   1.000
_cell.length_c   1.000
_cell.angle_alpha   90.00
_cell.angle_beta   90.00
_cell.angle_gamma   90.00
#
_symmetry.space_group_name_H-M   'P 1'
#
loop_
_entity.id
_entity.type
_entity.pdbx_description
1 polymer ?
#
loop_
_entity_poly.entity_id
_entity_poly.type
_entity_poly.pdbx_seq_one_letter_code
_entity_poly.pdbx_strand_id
1 'polypeptide(L)'
;MYKNCNWDPEMLQIAKRPKKTAAYFCSYNGTGKAKIFFTGNSYALRQLAGIKKALEGKYKKLYFAARPACLTFESFNKGYETYWQCGEIFNKTVKFLEKFKPDFLIISQKISGNNSFKKLLNSTEAYIQDKATIEVARYFQMFSKFTQKIFVIEPHPTCTFNPALILAKAVAQNKNISTYNLYLKKVKAQVDPGWERIKAAMKVCPKCVPIDVRDDYIENGRYAISDSKTKLSFFCDNNHLSPPGVERMLPTLKKSFNQALTELNL
;
A
#
# COMPACT_ATOMS: atom_id res chain seq x y z
N MET A 1 -3.52 -4.05 -17.09
CA MET A 1 -3.57 -3.34 -15.80
C MET A 1 -2.98 -1.92 -15.89
N TYR A 2 -2.06 -1.63 -16.79
CA TYR A 2 -1.39 -0.31 -16.91
C TYR A 2 -1.67 0.40 -18.25
N LYS A 3 -2.62 -0.10 -19.05
CA LYS A 3 -2.94 0.45 -20.39
C LYS A 3 -3.32 1.94 -20.39
N ASN A 4 -3.70 2.49 -19.24
CA ASN A 4 -4.14 3.88 -19.09
C ASN A 4 -3.24 4.70 -18.15
N CYS A 5 -1.97 4.29 -17.96
CA CYS A 5 -1.00 5.11 -17.26
C CYS A 5 -0.46 6.16 -18.24
N ASN A 6 -1.10 7.30 -18.30
CA ASN A 6 -0.55 8.44 -19.03
C ASN A 6 0.59 9.06 -18.20
N TRP A 7 1.79 9.08 -18.75
CA TRP A 7 2.92 9.75 -18.13
C TRP A 7 2.57 11.21 -17.89
N ASP A 8 2.60 11.62 -16.61
CA ASP A 8 2.24 12.98 -16.25
C ASP A 8 3.40 13.94 -16.52
N PRO A 9 3.22 14.97 -17.39
CA PRO A 9 4.28 15.90 -17.75
C PRO A 9 4.85 16.68 -16.56
N GLU A 10 4.01 17.03 -15.56
CA GLU A 10 4.45 17.77 -14.38
C GLU A 10 5.30 16.89 -13.46
N MET A 11 4.96 15.59 -13.34
CA MET A 11 5.77 14.64 -12.59
C MET A 11 7.12 14.41 -13.26
N LEU A 12 7.16 14.39 -14.61
CA LEU A 12 8.39 14.19 -15.39
C LEU A 12 9.35 15.39 -15.32
N GLN A 13 8.87 16.57 -14.95
CA GLN A 13 9.74 17.72 -14.66
C GLN A 13 10.54 17.53 -13.35
N ILE A 14 9.97 16.76 -12.39
CA ILE A 14 10.60 16.50 -11.09
C ILE A 14 11.47 15.25 -11.14
N ALA A 15 10.98 14.20 -11.78
CA ALA A 15 11.69 12.93 -11.93
C ALA A 15 11.64 12.49 -13.39
N LYS A 16 12.80 12.37 -14.02
CA LYS A 16 12.91 11.92 -15.42
C LYS A 16 12.30 10.52 -15.56
N ARG A 17 11.71 10.26 -16.73
CA ARG A 17 11.22 8.92 -17.07
C ARG A 17 12.35 7.91 -16.92
N PRO A 18 12.20 6.87 -16.08
CA PRO A 18 13.24 5.87 -15.88
C PRO A 18 13.56 5.15 -17.20
N LYS A 19 14.84 4.92 -17.45
CA LYS A 19 15.29 4.20 -18.65
C LYS A 19 14.90 2.72 -18.62
N LYS A 20 14.87 2.11 -17.42
CA LYS A 20 14.45 0.72 -17.20
C LYS A 20 13.01 0.69 -16.72
N THR A 21 12.29 -0.32 -17.16
CA THR A 21 10.86 -0.53 -16.91
C THR A 21 10.50 -0.74 -15.45
N ALA A 22 9.21 -0.57 -15.13
CA ALA A 22 8.53 -0.79 -13.86
C ALA A 22 8.51 0.39 -12.88
N ALA A 23 8.87 1.60 -13.30
CA ALA A 23 8.51 2.80 -12.57
C ALA A 23 7.34 3.50 -13.28
N TYR A 24 6.41 4.04 -12.52
CA TYR A 24 5.19 4.64 -13.05
C TYR A 24 5.02 6.04 -12.47
N PHE A 25 4.79 7.02 -13.34
CA PHE A 25 4.47 8.41 -13.03
C PHE A 25 3.23 8.81 -13.80
N CYS A 26 2.07 8.43 -13.29
CA CYS A 26 0.80 8.64 -13.97
C CYS A 26 -0.03 9.70 -13.26
N SER A 27 -0.95 10.31 -14.01
CA SER A 27 -2.07 11.00 -13.40
C SER A 27 -3.39 10.59 -14.05
N TYR A 28 -4.46 10.77 -13.29
CA TYR A 28 -5.82 10.48 -13.71
C TYR A 28 -6.70 11.67 -13.33
N ASN A 29 -7.46 12.19 -14.28
CA ASN A 29 -8.46 13.22 -14.02
C ASN A 29 -9.76 12.56 -13.55
N GLY A 30 -10.44 13.21 -12.64
CA GLY A 30 -11.74 12.83 -12.12
C GLY A 30 -12.68 14.05 -12.07
N THR A 31 -13.89 13.85 -11.55
CA THR A 31 -14.96 14.86 -11.49
C THR A 31 -15.15 15.46 -10.10
N GLY A 32 -14.44 14.95 -9.09
CA GLY A 32 -14.53 15.42 -7.72
C GLY A 32 -13.61 16.63 -7.45
N LYS A 33 -13.38 16.93 -6.16
CA LYS A 33 -12.61 18.10 -5.72
C LYS A 33 -11.21 17.76 -5.26
N ALA A 34 -11.00 16.62 -4.61
CA ALA A 34 -9.76 16.28 -3.94
C ALA A 34 -8.59 16.06 -4.91
N LYS A 35 -7.39 16.48 -4.53
CA LYS A 35 -6.12 16.09 -5.15
C LYS A 35 -5.51 14.96 -4.33
N ILE A 36 -5.17 13.87 -5.00
CA ILE A 36 -4.66 12.65 -4.38
C ILE A 36 -3.26 12.38 -4.89
N PHE A 37 -2.34 12.00 -4.02
CA PHE A 37 -1.05 11.42 -4.39
C PHE A 37 -0.98 10.00 -3.84
N PHE A 38 -0.99 9.00 -4.71
CA PHE A 38 -0.89 7.59 -4.35
C PHE A 38 0.49 7.05 -4.69
N THR A 39 1.15 6.40 -3.73
CA THR A 39 2.53 5.94 -3.88
C THR A 39 2.79 4.62 -3.15
N GLY A 40 3.92 4.00 -3.47
CA GLY A 40 4.38 2.76 -2.85
C GLY A 40 5.11 1.85 -3.81
N ASN A 41 5.22 0.57 -3.45
CA ASN A 41 5.89 -0.43 -4.27
C ASN A 41 4.92 -1.24 -5.14
N SER A 42 5.24 -2.51 -5.43
CA SER A 42 4.37 -3.38 -6.22
C SER A 42 2.96 -3.57 -5.62
N TYR A 43 2.79 -3.36 -4.30
CA TYR A 43 1.48 -3.38 -3.66
C TYR A 43 0.62 -2.21 -4.15
N ALA A 44 1.16 -1.00 -4.19
CA ALA A 44 0.46 0.16 -4.75
C ALA A 44 0.10 -0.07 -6.23
N LEU A 45 1.01 -0.65 -7.02
CA LEU A 45 0.73 -1.00 -8.41
C LEU A 45 -0.50 -1.89 -8.53
N ARG A 46 -0.61 -2.93 -7.73
CA ARG A 46 -1.75 -3.87 -7.76
C ARG A 46 -3.05 -3.25 -7.26
N GLN A 47 -2.95 -2.33 -6.31
CA GLN A 47 -4.12 -1.71 -5.67
C GLN A 47 -4.65 -0.47 -6.39
N LEU A 48 -3.94 0.07 -7.39
CA LEU A 48 -4.32 1.32 -8.07
C LEU A 48 -5.77 1.33 -8.58
N ALA A 49 -6.23 0.24 -9.19
CA ALA A 49 -7.61 0.15 -9.67
C ALA A 49 -8.63 0.23 -8.52
N GLY A 50 -8.34 -0.43 -7.40
CA GLY A 50 -9.18 -0.38 -6.19
C GLY A 50 -9.19 1.00 -5.55
N ILE A 51 -8.04 1.67 -5.45
CA ILE A 51 -7.97 3.05 -4.93
C ILE A 51 -8.78 3.99 -5.80
N LYS A 52 -8.68 3.89 -7.14
CA LYS A 52 -9.50 4.68 -8.06
C LYS A 52 -11.00 4.41 -7.85
N LYS A 53 -11.40 3.15 -7.70
CA LYS A 53 -12.79 2.74 -7.45
C LYS A 53 -13.29 3.20 -6.08
N ALA A 54 -12.44 3.18 -5.06
CA ALA A 54 -12.80 3.69 -3.72
C ALA A 54 -13.01 5.21 -3.68
N LEU A 55 -12.30 5.95 -4.55
CA LEU A 55 -12.33 7.41 -4.66
C LEU A 55 -13.12 7.91 -5.89
N GLU A 56 -13.88 7.03 -6.56
CA GLU A 56 -14.65 7.40 -7.74
C GLU A 56 -15.60 8.57 -7.47
N GLY A 57 -15.60 9.59 -8.35
CA GLY A 57 -16.37 10.81 -8.19
C GLY A 57 -15.86 11.77 -7.09
N LYS A 58 -14.78 11.45 -6.38
CA LYS A 58 -14.29 12.23 -5.24
C LYS A 58 -13.05 13.07 -5.55
N TYR A 59 -12.17 12.59 -6.46
CA TYR A 59 -10.96 13.33 -6.79
C TYR A 59 -11.10 14.16 -8.08
N LYS A 60 -10.43 15.31 -8.09
CA LYS A 60 -10.18 16.12 -9.30
C LYS A 60 -8.98 15.57 -10.06
N LYS A 61 -7.91 15.24 -9.35
CA LYS A 61 -6.70 14.65 -9.94
C LYS A 61 -6.07 13.66 -8.97
N LEU A 62 -5.73 12.48 -9.48
CA LEU A 62 -4.99 11.45 -8.76
C LEU A 62 -3.64 11.28 -9.44
N TYR A 63 -2.57 11.66 -8.75
CA TYR A 63 -1.18 11.40 -9.13
C TYR A 63 -0.76 10.04 -8.58
N PHE A 64 -0.01 9.31 -9.37
CA PHE A 64 0.47 7.98 -8.99
C PHE A 64 1.96 7.83 -9.29
N ALA A 65 2.74 7.53 -8.25
CA ALA A 65 4.16 7.22 -8.37
C ALA A 65 4.48 5.92 -7.65
N ALA A 66 4.93 4.90 -8.37
CA ALA A 66 5.25 3.60 -7.76
C ALA A 66 6.40 2.90 -8.48
N ARG A 67 7.18 2.12 -7.72
CA ARG A 67 8.23 1.23 -8.24
C ARG A 67 8.27 -0.06 -7.43
N PRO A 68 8.27 -1.24 -8.07
CA PRO A 68 8.40 -2.52 -7.37
C PRO A 68 9.60 -2.54 -6.42
N ALA A 69 9.47 -3.27 -5.32
CA ALA A 69 10.46 -3.45 -4.25
C ALA A 69 10.81 -2.20 -3.44
N CYS A 70 10.67 -0.99 -3.98
CA CYS A 70 11.09 0.25 -3.33
C CYS A 70 10.09 0.72 -2.27
N LEU A 71 10.61 1.22 -1.15
CA LEU A 71 9.81 1.85 -0.11
C LEU A 71 9.72 3.37 -0.34
N THR A 72 8.57 3.94 -0.01
CA THR A 72 8.34 5.41 -0.05
C THR A 72 9.28 6.16 0.92
N PHE A 73 9.76 5.46 1.94
CA PHE A 73 10.74 5.95 2.89
C PHE A 73 12.16 5.69 2.36
N GLU A 74 12.77 6.69 1.74
CA GLU A 74 14.01 6.57 0.97
C GLU A 74 15.15 5.89 1.73
N SER A 75 15.37 6.25 3.00
CA SER A 75 16.48 5.73 3.82
C SER A 75 16.52 4.21 3.94
N PHE A 76 15.38 3.54 3.75
CA PHE A 76 15.28 2.07 3.78
C PHE A 76 15.59 1.39 2.44
N ASN A 77 15.88 2.16 1.38
CA ASN A 77 16.10 1.62 0.04
C ASN A 77 17.56 1.30 -0.29
N LYS A 78 18.53 1.58 0.60
CA LYS A 78 19.97 1.44 0.32
C LYS A 78 20.36 0.08 -0.29
N GLY A 79 19.79 -1.02 0.18
CA GLY A 79 20.04 -2.35 -0.36
C GLY A 79 19.39 -2.66 -1.71
N TYR A 80 18.54 -1.78 -2.23
CA TYR A 80 17.77 -1.97 -3.47
C TYR A 80 18.25 -1.09 -4.63
N GLU A 81 19.16 -0.13 -4.40
CA GLU A 81 19.57 0.86 -5.39
C GLU A 81 20.25 0.26 -6.61
N THR A 82 21.10 -0.74 -6.45
CA THR A 82 21.84 -1.36 -7.56
C THR A 82 20.90 -1.95 -8.62
N TYR A 83 19.84 -2.60 -8.20
CA TYR A 83 18.92 -3.29 -9.11
C TYR A 83 17.65 -2.48 -9.39
N TRP A 84 17.03 -1.92 -8.35
CA TRP A 84 15.72 -1.26 -8.47
C TRP A 84 15.80 0.24 -8.67
N GLN A 85 16.95 0.90 -8.39
CA GLN A 85 17.14 2.34 -8.58
C GLN A 85 16.03 3.16 -7.90
N CYS A 86 15.76 2.87 -6.63
CA CYS A 86 14.65 3.45 -5.88
C CYS A 86 14.75 4.99 -5.76
N GLY A 87 15.96 5.53 -5.72
CA GLY A 87 16.21 6.96 -5.64
C GLY A 87 15.70 7.76 -6.84
N GLU A 88 15.50 7.13 -8.01
CA GLU A 88 14.90 7.82 -9.17
C GLU A 88 13.49 8.34 -8.90
N ILE A 89 12.78 7.74 -7.92
CA ILE A 89 11.42 8.10 -7.55
C ILE A 89 11.37 8.65 -6.13
N PHE A 90 11.83 7.86 -5.16
CA PHE A 90 11.48 8.12 -3.76
C PHE A 90 12.29 9.21 -3.08
N ASN A 91 13.50 9.51 -3.54
CA ASN A 91 14.22 10.72 -3.13
C ASN A 91 13.55 12.02 -3.60
N LYS A 92 12.53 11.91 -4.44
CA LYS A 92 11.77 13.05 -4.97
C LYS A 92 10.35 13.16 -4.43
N THR A 93 9.96 12.24 -3.53
CA THR A 93 8.60 12.23 -2.95
C THR A 93 8.26 13.58 -2.31
N VAL A 94 9.17 14.17 -1.55
CA VAL A 94 8.95 15.50 -0.93
C VAL A 94 8.74 16.57 -1.99
N LYS A 95 9.51 16.57 -3.08
CA LYS A 95 9.35 17.52 -4.19
C LYS A 95 8.00 17.38 -4.90
N PHE A 96 7.51 16.13 -5.06
CA PHE A 96 6.16 15.88 -5.58
C PHE A 96 5.09 16.47 -4.65
N LEU A 97 5.20 16.21 -3.34
CA LEU A 97 4.24 16.69 -2.36
C LEU A 97 4.24 18.23 -2.28
N GLU A 98 5.43 18.85 -2.29
CA GLU A 98 5.58 20.30 -2.29
C GLU A 98 4.93 20.95 -3.52
N LYS A 99 5.16 20.40 -4.71
CA LYS A 99 4.60 20.92 -5.96
C LYS A 99 3.10 20.72 -6.06
N PHE A 100 2.60 19.51 -5.76
CA PHE A 100 1.19 19.18 -6.00
C PHE A 100 0.28 19.53 -4.83
N LYS A 101 0.82 19.61 -3.60
CA LYS A 101 0.06 19.87 -2.37
C LYS A 101 -1.23 19.06 -2.34
N PRO A 102 -1.14 17.71 -2.37
CA PRO A 102 -2.32 16.87 -2.40
C PRO A 102 -3.09 16.95 -1.09
N ASP A 103 -4.41 16.84 -1.16
CA ASP A 103 -5.24 16.70 0.04
C ASP A 103 -4.94 15.37 0.72
N PHE A 104 -4.79 14.29 -0.04
CA PHE A 104 -4.44 12.97 0.46
C PHE A 104 -3.11 12.48 -0.11
N LEU A 105 -2.22 12.05 0.77
CA LEU A 105 -1.13 11.13 0.46
C LEU A 105 -1.58 9.72 0.86
N ILE A 106 -1.61 8.79 -0.08
CA ILE A 106 -1.93 7.38 0.18
C ILE A 106 -0.67 6.55 -0.07
N ILE A 107 -0.30 5.72 0.90
CA ILE A 107 0.88 4.85 0.83
C ILE A 107 0.43 3.40 0.95
N SER A 108 0.79 2.57 -0.03
CA SER A 108 0.64 1.12 0.04
C SER A 108 1.92 0.43 -0.37
N GLN A 109 2.48 -0.36 0.56
CA GLN A 109 3.77 -0.98 0.33
C GLN A 109 3.99 -2.22 1.18
N LYS A 110 4.67 -3.22 0.62
CA LYS A 110 5.21 -4.35 1.38
C LYS A 110 6.45 -3.88 2.14
N ILE A 111 6.43 -3.98 3.45
CA ILE A 111 7.53 -3.57 4.33
C ILE A 111 8.28 -4.77 4.93
N SER A 112 7.64 -5.93 5.02
CA SER A 112 8.19 -7.14 5.63
C SER A 112 9.46 -7.70 4.95
N GLY A 113 9.76 -7.27 3.73
CA GLY A 113 11.00 -7.63 3.02
C GLY A 113 12.24 -6.93 3.53
N ASN A 114 12.10 -5.79 4.19
CA ASN A 114 13.22 -4.99 4.71
C ASN A 114 13.61 -5.44 6.13
N ASN A 115 14.91 -5.62 6.38
CA ASN A 115 15.43 -6.12 7.65
C ASN A 115 15.05 -5.24 8.86
N SER A 116 14.90 -3.94 8.67
CA SER A 116 14.52 -2.99 9.73
C SER A 116 13.09 -3.24 10.27
N PHE A 117 12.27 -3.99 9.55
CA PHE A 117 10.87 -4.24 9.90
C PHE A 117 10.57 -5.72 10.25
N LYS A 118 11.59 -6.57 10.40
CA LYS A 118 11.37 -8.02 10.62
C LYS A 118 11.15 -8.43 12.06
N LYS A 119 11.72 -7.69 13.01
CA LYS A 119 11.69 -8.09 14.43
C LYS A 119 10.44 -7.55 15.11
N LEU A 120 9.65 -8.45 15.71
CA LEU A 120 8.58 -8.08 16.64
C LEU A 120 9.20 -7.51 17.91
N LEU A 121 8.65 -6.43 18.46
CA LEU A 121 9.05 -5.83 19.72
C LEU A 121 8.02 -6.12 20.80
N ASN A 122 8.46 -6.09 22.07
CA ASN A 122 7.68 -6.65 23.18
C ASN A 122 6.73 -5.64 23.85
N SER A 123 6.91 -4.34 23.57
CA SER A 123 6.07 -3.30 24.18
C SER A 123 5.87 -2.11 23.25
N THR A 124 4.87 -1.29 23.58
CA THR A 124 4.62 -0.01 22.87
C THR A 124 5.81 0.93 22.97
N GLU A 125 6.47 1.00 24.14
CA GLU A 125 7.64 1.83 24.38
C GLU A 125 8.81 1.41 23.52
N ALA A 126 9.03 0.09 23.36
CA ALA A 126 10.08 -0.45 22.51
C ALA A 126 9.82 -0.07 21.04
N TYR A 127 8.58 -0.03 20.58
CA TYR A 127 8.24 0.45 19.24
C TYR A 127 8.50 1.95 19.08
N ILE A 128 8.15 2.77 20.08
CA ILE A 128 8.39 4.23 20.01
C ILE A 128 9.88 4.55 19.96
N GLN A 129 10.71 3.81 20.68
CA GLN A 129 12.17 4.00 20.73
C GLN A 129 12.93 3.32 19.58
N ASP A 130 12.26 2.51 18.78
CA ASP A 130 12.88 1.77 17.68
C ASP A 130 13.37 2.71 16.56
N LYS A 131 14.60 2.50 16.10
CA LYS A 131 15.22 3.35 15.07
C LYS A 131 14.42 3.43 13.78
N ALA A 132 13.82 2.33 13.34
CA ALA A 132 12.99 2.32 12.14
C ALA A 132 11.69 3.11 12.35
N THR A 133 11.07 3.01 13.52
CA THR A 133 9.89 3.80 13.89
C THR A 133 10.19 5.30 13.89
N ILE A 134 11.29 5.71 14.52
CA ILE A 134 11.72 7.11 14.58
C ILE A 134 11.97 7.65 13.16
N GLU A 135 12.64 6.87 12.32
CA GLU A 135 12.90 7.27 10.94
C GLU A 135 11.62 7.40 10.11
N VAL A 136 10.67 6.47 10.25
CA VAL A 136 9.34 6.58 9.59
C VAL A 136 8.57 7.82 10.10
N ALA A 137 8.61 8.08 11.41
CA ALA A 137 7.97 9.27 11.99
C ALA A 137 8.54 10.58 11.40
N ARG A 138 9.84 10.63 11.15
CA ARG A 138 10.50 11.76 10.47
C ARG A 138 9.94 11.97 9.05
N TYR A 139 9.72 10.89 8.28
CA TYR A 139 9.09 10.99 6.97
C TYR A 139 7.64 11.49 7.08
N PHE A 140 6.86 11.00 8.02
CA PHE A 140 5.49 11.49 8.20
C PHE A 140 5.45 12.97 8.56
N GLN A 141 6.35 13.43 9.42
CA GLN A 141 6.49 14.86 9.75
C GLN A 141 6.85 15.71 8.51
N MET A 142 7.76 15.24 7.65
CA MET A 142 8.09 15.92 6.39
C MET A 142 6.88 15.96 5.43
N PHE A 143 6.24 14.83 5.22
CA PHE A 143 5.10 14.72 4.29
C PHE A 143 3.89 15.54 4.76
N SER A 144 3.64 15.59 6.07
CA SER A 144 2.52 16.33 6.66
C SER A 144 2.58 17.84 6.44
N LYS A 145 3.75 18.40 6.06
CA LYS A 145 3.88 19.81 5.69
C LYS A 145 3.14 20.16 4.40
N PHE A 146 2.93 19.19 3.52
CA PHE A 146 2.45 19.41 2.16
C PHE A 146 1.10 18.73 1.86
N THR A 147 0.54 17.97 2.81
CA THR A 147 -0.72 17.25 2.63
C THR A 147 -1.65 17.41 3.83
N GLN A 148 -2.95 17.25 3.63
CA GLN A 148 -3.96 17.36 4.70
C GLN A 148 -4.12 16.03 5.46
N LYS A 149 -4.08 14.89 4.77
CA LYS A 149 -4.16 13.55 5.36
C LYS A 149 -3.13 12.62 4.74
N ILE A 150 -2.57 11.72 5.56
CA ILE A 150 -1.65 10.67 5.13
C ILE A 150 -2.27 9.33 5.50
N PHE A 151 -2.68 8.56 4.51
CA PHE A 151 -3.17 7.21 4.69
C PHE A 151 -2.05 6.21 4.45
N VAL A 152 -1.89 5.25 5.34
CA VAL A 152 -1.06 4.07 5.08
C VAL A 152 -1.94 2.84 5.18
N ILE A 153 -1.96 2.06 4.10
CA ILE A 153 -2.75 0.83 4.03
C ILE A 153 -1.93 -0.31 4.64
N GLU A 154 -2.54 -1.06 5.55
CA GLU A 154 -1.94 -2.24 6.14
C GLU A 154 -1.46 -3.20 5.04
N PRO A 155 -0.20 -3.66 5.06
CA PRO A 155 0.28 -4.61 4.07
C PRO A 155 -0.39 -5.99 4.28
N HIS A 156 -0.80 -6.61 3.18
CA HIS A 156 -1.28 -7.98 3.20
C HIS A 156 -0.11 -8.99 3.33
N PRO A 157 -0.34 -10.21 3.83
CA PRO A 157 0.69 -11.24 3.94
C PRO A 157 1.13 -11.75 2.57
N THR A 158 2.24 -12.49 2.56
CA THR A 158 2.66 -13.31 1.42
C THR A 158 2.45 -14.79 1.72
N CYS A 159 2.29 -15.59 0.67
CA CYS A 159 2.16 -17.03 0.78
C CYS A 159 3.48 -17.72 0.46
N THR A 160 3.75 -18.88 1.06
CA THR A 160 4.89 -19.74 0.73
C THR A 160 4.67 -20.55 -0.56
N PHE A 161 3.47 -20.47 -1.12
CA PHE A 161 3.05 -21.13 -2.36
C PHE A 161 2.32 -20.12 -3.25
N ASN A 162 2.06 -20.47 -4.51
CA ASN A 162 1.22 -19.65 -5.39
C ASN A 162 -0.27 -19.99 -5.16
N PRO A 163 -1.06 -19.10 -4.50
CA PRO A 163 -2.46 -19.39 -4.20
C PRO A 163 -3.32 -19.63 -5.45
N ALA A 164 -3.16 -18.82 -6.50
CA ALA A 164 -3.95 -18.98 -7.71
C ALA A 164 -3.77 -20.37 -8.33
N LEU A 165 -2.54 -20.86 -8.39
CA LEU A 165 -2.24 -22.18 -8.94
C LEU A 165 -2.77 -23.33 -8.06
N ILE A 166 -2.52 -23.24 -6.74
CA ILE A 166 -2.96 -24.29 -5.79
C ILE A 166 -4.49 -24.37 -5.73
N LEU A 167 -5.17 -23.22 -5.68
CA LEU A 167 -6.63 -23.18 -5.63
C LEU A 167 -7.25 -23.71 -6.93
N ALA A 168 -6.70 -23.37 -8.10
CA ALA A 168 -7.17 -23.92 -9.37
C ALA A 168 -7.08 -25.45 -9.39
N LYS A 169 -5.95 -26.03 -8.93
CA LYS A 169 -5.80 -27.48 -8.79
C LYS A 169 -6.78 -28.08 -7.79
N ALA A 170 -7.00 -27.42 -6.65
CA ALA A 170 -7.92 -27.90 -5.62
C ALA A 170 -9.38 -27.92 -6.14
N VAL A 171 -9.80 -26.86 -6.84
CA VAL A 171 -11.14 -26.78 -7.47
C VAL A 171 -11.30 -27.90 -8.49
N ALA A 172 -10.34 -28.10 -9.39
CA ALA A 172 -10.37 -29.18 -10.39
C ALA A 172 -10.46 -30.59 -9.76
N GLN A 173 -9.96 -30.76 -8.53
CA GLN A 173 -10.01 -31.99 -7.76
C GLN A 173 -11.16 -32.08 -6.76
N ASN A 174 -12.13 -31.15 -6.81
CA ASN A 174 -13.25 -31.03 -5.86
C ASN A 174 -12.81 -30.99 -4.38
N LYS A 175 -11.62 -30.47 -4.10
CA LYS A 175 -11.09 -30.31 -2.73
C LYS A 175 -11.63 -29.04 -2.07
N ASN A 176 -11.74 -29.09 -0.75
CA ASN A 176 -12.13 -27.90 0.03
C ASN A 176 -11.00 -26.85 0.01
N ILE A 177 -11.26 -25.71 -0.64
CA ILE A 177 -10.28 -24.64 -0.80
C ILE A 177 -10.00 -23.87 0.50
N SER A 178 -10.92 -23.86 1.48
CA SER A 178 -10.72 -23.16 2.76
C SER A 178 -9.58 -23.74 3.60
N THR A 179 -9.19 -24.99 3.35
CA THR A 179 -8.05 -25.63 4.01
C THR A 179 -6.72 -24.92 3.74
N TYR A 180 -6.62 -24.18 2.63
CA TYR A 180 -5.45 -23.40 2.24
C TYR A 180 -5.39 -22.00 2.87
N ASN A 181 -6.46 -21.56 3.57
CA ASN A 181 -6.47 -20.28 4.29
C ASN A 181 -5.35 -20.21 5.33
N LEU A 182 -4.72 -19.04 5.45
CA LEU A 182 -3.56 -18.87 6.30
C LEU A 182 -3.93 -18.81 7.79
N TYR A 183 -3.11 -19.38 8.63
CA TYR A 183 -3.25 -19.22 10.08
C TYR A 183 -2.96 -17.78 10.48
N LEU A 184 -3.84 -17.16 11.28
CA LEU A 184 -3.67 -15.77 11.74
C LEU A 184 -2.33 -15.54 12.47
N LYS A 185 -1.86 -16.54 13.25
CA LYS A 185 -0.55 -16.47 13.89
C LYS A 185 0.59 -16.25 12.90
N LYS A 186 0.54 -16.92 11.75
CA LYS A 186 1.56 -16.75 10.67
C LYS A 186 1.44 -15.38 9.99
N VAL A 187 0.20 -14.92 9.75
CA VAL A 187 -0.06 -13.59 9.18
C VAL A 187 0.47 -12.50 10.11
N LYS A 188 0.13 -12.57 11.40
CA LYS A 188 0.62 -11.64 12.43
C LYS A 188 2.16 -11.63 12.49
N ALA A 189 2.79 -12.78 12.59
CA ALA A 189 4.26 -12.88 12.62
C ALA A 189 4.94 -12.24 11.42
N GLN A 190 4.28 -12.21 10.26
CA GLN A 190 4.82 -11.63 9.03
C GLN A 190 4.53 -10.12 8.90
N VAL A 191 3.35 -9.68 9.29
CA VAL A 191 2.86 -8.31 9.04
C VAL A 191 3.09 -7.39 10.24
N ASP A 192 2.79 -7.85 11.46
CA ASP A 192 2.81 -7.00 12.65
C ASP A 192 4.16 -6.35 12.95
N PRO A 193 5.32 -7.02 12.76
CA PRO A 193 6.60 -6.37 13.04
C PRO A 193 6.78 -5.02 12.34
N GLY A 194 6.35 -4.94 11.09
CA GLY A 194 6.41 -3.70 10.32
C GLY A 194 5.22 -2.79 10.55
N TRP A 195 4.01 -3.36 10.62
CA TRP A 195 2.78 -2.59 10.76
C TRP A 195 2.70 -1.84 12.10
N GLU A 196 3.11 -2.48 13.21
CA GLU A 196 3.16 -1.82 14.51
C GLU A 196 4.17 -0.65 14.55
N ARG A 197 5.31 -0.73 13.83
CA ARG A 197 6.23 0.40 13.67
C ARG A 197 5.60 1.57 12.93
N ILE A 198 4.86 1.28 11.86
CA ILE A 198 4.12 2.31 11.11
C ILE A 198 3.09 2.98 12.02
N LYS A 199 2.27 2.21 12.74
CA LYS A 199 1.28 2.75 13.67
C LYS A 199 1.91 3.54 14.81
N ALA A 200 3.03 3.06 15.36
CA ALA A 200 3.77 3.79 16.41
C ALA A 200 4.31 5.12 15.88
N ALA A 201 4.86 5.14 14.66
CA ALA A 201 5.32 6.36 14.00
C ALA A 201 4.20 7.36 13.73
N MET A 202 2.98 6.89 13.49
CA MET A 202 1.81 7.76 13.25
C MET A 202 1.37 8.52 14.50
N LYS A 203 1.69 8.06 15.71
CA LYS A 203 1.29 8.74 16.97
C LYS A 203 1.76 10.19 17.05
N VAL A 204 2.87 10.54 16.39
CA VAL A 204 3.39 11.92 16.34
C VAL A 204 2.96 12.67 15.08
N CYS A 205 1.99 12.16 14.34
CA CYS A 205 1.49 12.73 13.10
C CYS A 205 -0.05 12.82 13.13
N PRO A 206 -0.64 13.94 13.57
CA PRO A 206 -2.11 14.08 13.65
C PRO A 206 -2.85 13.93 12.32
N LYS A 207 -2.15 14.09 11.21
CA LYS A 207 -2.70 13.92 9.85
C LYS A 207 -2.63 12.47 9.35
N CYS A 208 -1.95 11.58 10.08
CA CYS A 208 -1.74 10.19 9.67
C CYS A 208 -2.89 9.29 10.10
N VAL A 209 -3.37 8.47 9.18
CA VAL A 209 -4.49 7.56 9.36
C VAL A 209 -4.09 6.16 8.91
N PRO A 210 -3.97 5.19 9.82
CA PRO A 210 -3.78 3.81 9.45
C PRO A 210 -5.09 3.25 8.87
N ILE A 211 -5.00 2.44 7.82
CA ILE A 211 -6.13 1.70 7.29
C ILE A 211 -5.87 0.22 7.49
N ASP A 212 -6.44 -0.33 8.57
CA ASP A 212 -6.37 -1.74 8.90
C ASP A 212 -7.35 -2.51 7.98
N VAL A 213 -6.83 -3.33 7.07
CA VAL A 213 -7.62 -4.08 6.08
C VAL A 213 -7.60 -5.59 6.33
N ARG A 214 -6.87 -6.05 7.34
CA ARG A 214 -6.71 -7.48 7.62
C ARG A 214 -8.04 -8.16 7.92
N ASP A 215 -8.92 -7.49 8.67
CA ASP A 215 -10.20 -8.05 9.09
C ASP A 215 -11.15 -8.28 7.92
N ASP A 216 -10.98 -7.54 6.82
CA ASP A 216 -11.73 -7.77 5.58
C ASP A 216 -11.49 -9.19 5.00
N TYR A 217 -10.38 -9.83 5.36
CA TYR A 217 -10.00 -11.17 4.88
C TYR A 217 -10.18 -12.27 5.91
N ILE A 218 -10.68 -11.96 7.13
CA ILE A 218 -10.85 -13.00 8.15
C ILE A 218 -12.16 -13.75 7.93
N GLU A 219 -12.04 -15.06 7.72
CA GLU A 219 -13.16 -15.99 7.63
C GLU A 219 -12.89 -17.21 8.54
N ASN A 220 -13.83 -17.54 9.43
CA ASN A 220 -13.73 -18.68 10.35
C ASN A 220 -12.39 -18.74 11.11
N GLY A 221 -11.92 -17.58 11.61
CA GLY A 221 -10.68 -17.48 12.39
C GLY A 221 -9.37 -17.67 11.59
N ARG A 222 -9.44 -17.64 10.24
CA ARG A 222 -8.30 -17.72 9.34
C ARG A 222 -8.30 -16.56 8.36
N TYR A 223 -7.14 -16.25 7.83
CA TYR A 223 -7.00 -15.28 6.74
C TYR A 223 -7.33 -15.97 5.41
N ALA A 224 -8.44 -15.60 4.81
CA ALA A 224 -8.91 -16.16 3.54
C ALA A 224 -7.98 -15.74 2.38
N ILE A 225 -7.65 -16.70 1.52
CA ILE A 225 -6.85 -16.48 0.30
C ILE A 225 -7.67 -16.61 -0.97
N SER A 226 -8.98 -16.88 -0.82
CA SER A 226 -9.95 -16.99 -1.93
C SER A 226 -11.34 -16.61 -1.43
N ASP A 227 -12.18 -16.21 -2.37
CA ASP A 227 -13.61 -16.05 -2.15
C ASP A 227 -14.29 -17.42 -2.08
N SER A 228 -15.03 -17.68 -1.01
CA SER A 228 -15.67 -18.98 -0.76
C SER A 228 -16.81 -19.30 -1.75
N LYS A 229 -17.46 -18.26 -2.32
CA LYS A 229 -18.57 -18.41 -3.26
C LYS A 229 -18.09 -18.56 -4.70
N THR A 230 -17.28 -17.60 -5.17
CA THR A 230 -16.79 -17.56 -6.56
C THR A 230 -15.59 -18.46 -6.81
N LYS A 231 -14.92 -18.94 -5.76
CA LYS A 231 -13.67 -19.71 -5.79
C LYS A 231 -12.48 -18.95 -6.38
N LEU A 232 -12.61 -17.65 -6.59
CA LEU A 232 -11.52 -16.81 -7.12
C LEU A 232 -10.45 -16.57 -6.05
N SER A 233 -9.20 -16.70 -6.44
CA SER A 233 -8.06 -16.40 -5.57
C SER A 233 -7.98 -14.90 -5.29
N PHE A 234 -7.71 -14.52 -4.04
CA PHE A 234 -7.38 -13.15 -3.65
C PHE A 234 -5.93 -12.76 -3.99
N PHE A 235 -5.13 -13.70 -4.47
CA PHE A 235 -3.75 -13.49 -4.89
C PHE A 235 -3.55 -13.92 -6.34
N CYS A 236 -2.78 -13.17 -7.12
CA CYS A 236 -2.39 -13.55 -8.48
C CYS A 236 -1.07 -14.36 -8.51
N ASP A 237 -0.28 -14.24 -7.46
CA ASP A 237 0.95 -15.01 -7.20
C ASP A 237 1.14 -15.15 -5.68
N ASN A 238 2.32 -15.53 -5.22
CA ASN A 238 2.58 -15.69 -3.78
C ASN A 238 2.71 -14.36 -3.00
N ASN A 239 2.67 -13.23 -3.66
CA ASN A 239 3.01 -11.93 -3.09
C ASN A 239 1.97 -10.81 -3.34
N HIS A 240 1.20 -10.89 -4.41
CA HIS A 240 0.39 -9.79 -4.87
C HIS A 240 -1.10 -10.11 -4.90
N LEU A 241 -1.91 -9.17 -4.46
CA LEU A 241 -3.36 -9.29 -4.57
C LEU A 241 -3.82 -9.32 -6.04
N SER A 242 -4.80 -10.16 -6.30
CA SER A 242 -5.60 -10.17 -7.54
C SER A 242 -6.69 -9.08 -7.49
N PRO A 243 -7.38 -8.78 -8.60
CA PRO A 243 -8.53 -7.86 -8.55
C PRO A 243 -9.59 -8.25 -7.50
N PRO A 244 -10.06 -9.50 -7.38
CA PRO A 244 -10.95 -9.91 -6.29
C PRO A 244 -10.37 -9.65 -4.89
N GLY A 245 -9.07 -9.88 -4.70
CA GLY A 245 -8.41 -9.57 -3.43
C GLY A 245 -8.41 -8.08 -3.12
N VAL A 246 -8.18 -7.22 -4.10
CA VAL A 246 -8.25 -5.77 -3.92
C VAL A 246 -9.69 -5.31 -3.66
N GLU A 247 -10.68 -5.92 -4.32
CA GLU A 247 -12.09 -5.59 -4.11
C GLU A 247 -12.56 -5.90 -2.68
N ARG A 248 -11.98 -6.92 -2.05
CA ARG A 248 -12.31 -7.31 -0.67
C ARG A 248 -12.11 -6.17 0.34
N MET A 249 -11.09 -5.34 0.17
CA MET A 249 -10.79 -4.23 1.07
C MET A 249 -11.50 -2.90 0.70
N LEU A 250 -12.28 -2.85 -0.38
CA LEU A 250 -12.94 -1.61 -0.82
C LEU A 250 -13.88 -0.98 0.23
N PRO A 251 -14.69 -1.75 1.01
CA PRO A 251 -15.55 -1.16 2.04
C PRO A 251 -14.75 -0.36 3.05
N THR A 252 -13.67 -0.93 3.58
CA THR A 252 -12.78 -0.28 4.56
C THR A 252 -12.09 0.94 3.97
N LEU A 253 -11.58 0.85 2.74
CA LEU A 253 -10.99 1.99 2.03
C LEU A 253 -12.00 3.13 1.84
N LYS A 254 -13.20 2.83 1.35
CA LYS A 254 -14.28 3.82 1.13
C LYS A 254 -14.67 4.51 2.43
N LYS A 255 -14.83 3.74 3.51
CA LYS A 255 -15.15 4.29 4.84
C LYS A 255 -14.09 5.31 5.28
N SER A 256 -12.81 4.93 5.26
CA SER A 256 -11.70 5.78 5.68
C SER A 256 -11.57 7.05 4.83
N PHE A 257 -11.68 6.92 3.49
CA PHE A 257 -11.57 8.08 2.59
C PHE A 257 -12.77 9.01 2.71
N ASN A 258 -14.01 8.48 2.78
CA ASN A 258 -15.21 9.31 2.93
C ASN A 258 -15.21 10.09 4.23
N GLN A 259 -14.79 9.48 5.34
CA GLN A 259 -14.64 10.18 6.61
C GLN A 259 -13.69 11.38 6.47
N ALA A 260 -12.52 11.18 5.88
CA ALA A 260 -11.56 12.28 5.72
C ALA A 260 -12.03 13.36 4.72
N LEU A 261 -12.75 12.99 3.65
CA LEU A 261 -13.35 13.95 2.74
C LEU A 261 -14.38 14.84 3.46
N THR A 262 -15.22 14.25 4.31
CA THR A 262 -16.17 14.98 5.14
C THR A 262 -15.44 15.92 6.12
N GLU A 263 -14.40 15.46 6.81
CA GLU A 263 -13.61 16.29 7.73
C GLU A 263 -12.93 17.50 7.04
N LEU A 264 -12.62 17.38 5.73
CA LEU A 264 -11.95 18.41 4.94
C LEU A 264 -12.92 19.24 4.07
N ASN A 265 -14.23 18.98 4.11
CA ASN A 265 -15.27 19.62 3.27
C ASN A 265 -14.98 19.47 1.75
N LEU A 266 -14.50 18.30 1.33
CA LEU A 266 -14.14 17.98 -0.04
C LEU A 266 -15.18 17.11 -0.76
#